data_d9cd66e9ee0e8f4d2c708ec319e6680c
#
_entry.id   d9cd66e9ee0e8f4d2c708ec319e6680c
#
_cell.length_a   1.000
_cell.length_b   1.000
_cell.length_c   1.000
_cell.angle_alpha   90.00
_cell.angle_beta   90.00
_cell.angle_gamma   90.00
#
_symmetry.space_group_name_H-M   'P 1'
#
loop_
_entity.id
_entity.type
_entity.pdbx_description
1 polymer ?
#
loop_
_entity_poly.entity_id
_entity_poly.type
_entity_poly.pdbx_seq_one_letter_code
_entity_poly.pdbx_strand_id
1 'polypeptide(L)' 'MIETLIVVLIVLWLLGAFGGRAGLRIPRTGNLVHILLVVALVLIILRVL' A
#
# COMPACT_ATOMS: atom_id res chain seq x y z
N MET A 1 11.44 12.17 5.55
CA MET A 1 10.86 11.04 6.26
C MET A 1 9.53 10.62 5.72
N ILE A 2 8.75 11.55 5.22
CA ILE A 2 7.50 11.15 4.61
C ILE A 2 7.76 10.28 3.39
N GLU A 3 8.89 10.48 2.73
CA GLU A 3 9.22 9.65 1.59
C GLU A 3 9.33 8.19 1.99
N THR A 4 9.91 7.95 3.16
CA THR A 4 10.05 6.59 3.63
C THR A 4 8.68 5.98 3.89
N LEU A 5 7.77 6.77 4.45
CA LEU A 5 6.43 6.27 4.68
C LEU A 5 5.74 5.92 3.38
N ILE A 6 5.89 6.76 2.37
CA ILE A 6 5.27 6.51 1.09
C ILE A 6 5.82 5.22 0.49
N VAL A 7 7.13 5.05 0.53
CA VAL A 7 7.74 3.86 -0.03
C VAL A 7 7.27 2.62 0.72
N VAL A 8 7.24 2.69 2.04
CA VAL A 8 6.81 1.55 2.84
C VAL A 8 5.36 1.19 2.53
N LEU A 9 4.51 2.20 2.41
CA LEU A 9 3.11 1.94 2.11
C LEU A 9 2.93 1.30 0.74
N ILE A 10 3.68 1.77 -0.24
CA ILE A 10 3.59 1.20 -1.57
C ILE A 10 4.09 -0.24 -1.58
N VAL A 11 5.20 -0.50 -0.87
CA VAL A 11 5.72 -1.84 -0.80
C VAL A 11 4.71 -2.76 -0.12
N LEU A 12 4.10 -2.30 0.96
CA LEU A 12 3.09 -3.09 1.65
C LEU A 12 1.90 -3.35 0.74
N TRP A 13 1.51 -2.36 -0.03
CA TRP A 13 0.41 -2.54 -0.96
C TRP A 13 0.75 -3.58 -2.02
N LEU A 14 1.97 -3.50 -2.54
CA LEU A 14 2.38 -4.47 -3.55
C LEU A 14 2.40 -5.87 -2.98
N LEU A 15 2.91 -6.02 -1.77
CA LEU A 15 2.94 -7.32 -1.12
C LEU A 15 1.53 -7.84 -0.89
N GLY A 16 0.64 -6.96 -0.49
CA GLY A 16 -0.74 -7.35 -0.27
C GLY A 16 -1.43 -7.75 -1.57
N ALA A 17 -1.19 -6.98 -2.63
CA ALA A 17 -1.82 -7.25 -3.89
C ALA A 17 -1.32 -8.54 -4.52
N PHE A 18 -0.03 -8.81 -4.35
CA PHE A 18 0.54 -10.01 -4.95
C PHE A 18 0.58 -11.19 -3.99
N GLY A 19 0.38 -10.92 -2.71
CA GLY A 19 0.47 -11.97 -1.72
C GLY A 19 -0.48 -13.12 -1.98
N GLY A 20 -1.69 -12.80 -2.37
CA GLY A 20 -2.67 -13.82 -2.64
C GLY A 20 -2.25 -14.74 -3.76
N ARG A 21 -1.59 -14.18 -4.76
CA ARG A 21 -1.17 -14.98 -5.88
C ARG A 21 0.03 -15.81 -5.50
N ALA A 22 0.85 -15.31 -4.60
CA ALA A 22 2.03 -16.04 -4.18
C ALA A 22 1.69 -17.13 -3.17
N GLY A 23 0.45 -17.26 -2.82
CA GLY A 23 0.08 -18.30 -1.91
C GLY A 23 -0.07 -17.85 -0.48
N LEU A 24 0.18 -16.59 -0.21
CA LEU A 24 0.01 -16.10 1.13
C LEU A 24 -1.47 -15.97 1.43
N ARG A 25 -1.84 -16.46 2.63
CA ARG A 25 -3.18 -16.41 2.85
C ARG A 25 -3.56 -15.12 3.44
N ILE A 26 -4.01 -14.13 2.91
CA ILE A 26 -4.40 -12.86 3.42
C ILE A 26 -5.90 -12.83 3.52
N PRO A 27 -6.40 -12.84 4.71
CA PRO A 27 -7.82 -12.98 4.89
C PRO A 27 -8.64 -11.88 4.28
N ARG A 28 -8.28 -10.78 4.28
CA ARG A 28 -9.10 -9.84 3.83
C ARG A 28 -8.66 -9.17 2.88
N THR A 29 -8.63 -8.79 2.18
CA THR A 29 -8.14 -8.39 1.20
C THR A 29 -8.75 -7.35 0.56
N GLY A 30 -8.80 -7.14 -0.43
CA GLY A 30 -9.46 -6.20 -1.22
C GLY A 30 -9.35 -4.81 -0.69
N ASN A 31 -10.25 -4.42 0.14
CA ASN A 31 -10.33 -3.06 0.61
C ASN A 31 -9.13 -2.62 1.40
N LEU A 32 -8.60 -3.47 2.25
CA LEU A 32 -7.46 -3.09 3.05
C LEU A 32 -6.26 -2.76 2.16
N VAL A 33 -6.08 -3.54 1.12
CA VAL A 33 -4.97 -3.31 0.21
C VAL A 33 -5.16 -1.98 -0.50
N HIS A 34 -6.37 -1.70 -0.93
CA HIS A 34 -6.63 -0.45 -1.61
C HIS A 34 -6.52 0.74 -0.69
N ILE A 35 -6.87 0.58 0.57
CA ILE A 35 -6.75 1.68 1.52
C ILE A 35 -5.28 2.07 1.67
N LEU A 36 -4.38 1.09 1.66
CA LEU A 36 -2.96 1.40 1.70
C LEU A 36 -2.54 2.24 0.51
N LEU A 37 -3.05 1.91 -0.66
CA LEU A 37 -2.71 2.66 -1.85
C LEU A 37 -3.28 4.08 -1.78
N VAL A 38 -4.50 4.21 -1.31
CA VAL A 38 -5.13 5.52 -1.21
C VAL A 38 -4.35 6.40 -0.24
N VAL A 39 -3.93 5.84 0.88
CA VAL A 39 -3.15 6.61 1.84
C VAL A 39 -1.83 7.04 1.23
N ALA A 40 -1.19 6.15 0.49
CA ALA A 40 0.06 6.48 -0.17
C ALA A 40 -0.13 7.61 -1.17
N LEU A 41 -1.22 7.56 -1.93
CA LEU A 41 -1.51 8.60 -2.90
C LEU A 41 -1.74 9.95 -2.22
N VAL A 42 -2.47 9.95 -1.12
CA VAL A 42 -2.70 11.18 -0.38
C VAL A 42 -1.38 11.77 0.09
N LEU A 43 -0.51 10.92 0.61
CA LEU A 43 0.79 11.39 1.07
C LEU A 43 1.62 11.92 -0.09
N ILE A 44 1.54 11.30 -1.24
CA ILE A 44 2.27 11.76 -2.41
C ILE A 44 1.77 13.16 -2.81
N ILE A 45 0.47 13.33 -2.82
CA ILE A 45 -0.11 14.61 -3.19
C ILE A 45 0.34 15.69 -2.22
N LEU A 46 0.30 15.39 -0.93
CA LEU A 46 0.74 16.35 0.07
C LEU A 46 2.23 16.65 -0.07
N ARG A 47 2.97 15.66 -0.45
CA ARG A 47 4.40 15.85 -0.61
C ARG A 47 4.71 16.76 -1.78
N VAL A 48 3.96 16.62 -2.85
CA VAL A 48 4.19 17.43 -4.04
C VAL A 48 3.72 18.87 -3.84
N LEU A 49 2.68 19.07 -3.08
CA LEU A 49 2.22 20.40 -2.80
C LEU A 49 3.21 21.12 -1.91
#